data_66043a546d3ed77be809817fafcc447a
#
_entry.id   66043a546d3ed77be809817fafcc447a
#
_cell.length_a   1.000
_cell.length_b   1.000
_cell.length_c   1.000
_cell.angle_alpha   90.00
_cell.angle_beta   90.00
_cell.angle_gamma   90.00
#
_symmetry.space_group_name_H-M   'P 1'
#
loop_
_entity.id
_entity.type
_entity.pdbx_description
1 polymer ?
#
loop_
_entity_poly.entity_id
_entity_poly.type
_entity_poly.pdbx_seq_one_letter_code
_entity_poly.pdbx_strand_id
1 'polypeptide(L)'
;MPNIVEITDLSAPELDVYARLTQAQLRNRLEPEKGIFIAESPKVIARALDAGYTPLSLLMERKQITGPAADILTRCGDAPVYTADRETLASLTGFELTRGVLCAFRRPLPRSVEEVCRNARRVAVLEGIVDSTNVGAIFRSAAALNMDAVLVTPSCCDPLCRRAVRVSMGTVFQVPWAQIGTCPADWPENGIAQLQDRKST
;
A
#
# COMPACT_ATOMS: atom_id res chain seq x y z
N MET A 1 -1.18 25.93 1.78
CA MET A 1 -0.88 25.74 0.32
C MET A 1 -0.03 24.51 0.21
N PRO A 2 -0.14 23.68 -0.85
CA PRO A 2 0.73 22.51 -0.98
C PRO A 2 2.20 22.92 -1.02
N ASN A 3 3.05 22.17 -0.33
CA ASN A 3 4.51 22.39 -0.28
C ASN A 3 5.15 21.84 -1.56
N ILE A 4 5.20 22.65 -2.62
CA ILE A 4 5.70 22.24 -3.94
C ILE A 4 7.22 22.42 -3.98
N VAL A 5 7.93 21.34 -4.30
CA VAL A 5 9.40 21.28 -4.39
C VAL A 5 9.79 20.85 -5.81
N GLU A 6 10.45 21.73 -6.54
CA GLU A 6 11.00 21.41 -7.86
C GLU A 6 12.23 20.53 -7.72
N ILE A 7 12.26 19.40 -8.43
CA ILE A 7 13.41 18.49 -8.42
C ILE A 7 14.54 19.10 -9.28
N THR A 8 15.65 19.42 -8.61
CA THR A 8 16.88 19.93 -9.26
C THR A 8 18.03 18.92 -9.18
N ASP A 9 17.95 17.98 -8.22
CA ASP A 9 18.93 16.91 -8.03
C ASP A 9 18.21 15.56 -7.91
N LEU A 10 18.44 14.68 -8.90
CA LEU A 10 17.89 13.32 -8.91
C LEU A 10 18.50 12.39 -7.85
N SER A 11 19.64 12.77 -7.28
CA SER A 11 20.34 11.99 -6.23
C SER A 11 19.86 12.33 -4.82
N ALA A 12 18.95 13.29 -4.66
CA ALA A 12 18.45 13.72 -3.37
C ALA A 12 17.84 12.54 -2.58
N PRO A 13 18.24 12.35 -1.30
CA PRO A 13 17.80 11.20 -0.48
C PRO A 13 16.28 11.10 -0.30
N GLU A 14 15.58 12.23 -0.34
CA GLU A 14 14.12 12.31 -0.22
C GLU A 14 13.39 11.60 -1.36
N LEU A 15 14.07 11.41 -2.50
CA LEU A 15 13.54 10.73 -3.68
C LEU A 15 13.77 9.22 -3.68
N ASP A 16 14.56 8.70 -2.73
CA ASP A 16 14.92 7.27 -2.65
C ASP A 16 13.70 6.36 -2.58
N VAL A 17 12.67 6.79 -1.87
CA VAL A 17 11.41 6.04 -1.72
C VAL A 17 10.74 5.73 -3.06
N TYR A 18 10.97 6.54 -4.08
CA TYR A 18 10.37 6.40 -5.42
C TYR A 18 11.27 5.67 -6.42
N ALA A 19 12.58 5.69 -6.21
CA ALA A 19 13.58 5.30 -7.18
C ALA A 19 14.48 4.15 -6.74
N ARG A 20 15.03 4.23 -5.54
CA ARG A 20 16.15 3.39 -5.10
C ARG A 20 15.81 2.33 -4.07
N LEU A 21 14.75 2.55 -3.27
CA LEU A 21 14.38 1.59 -2.24
C LEU A 21 13.59 0.41 -2.82
N THR A 22 14.04 -0.80 -2.50
CA THR A 22 13.31 -2.03 -2.79
C THR A 22 12.04 -2.15 -1.94
N GLN A 23 11.11 -3.01 -2.34
CA GLN A 23 9.89 -3.28 -1.56
C GLN A 23 10.21 -3.78 -0.14
N ALA A 24 11.29 -4.54 0.03
CA ALA A 24 11.74 -5.01 1.34
C ALA A 24 12.21 -3.85 2.23
N GLN A 25 12.98 -2.92 1.67
CA GLN A 25 13.43 -1.71 2.37
C GLN A 25 12.27 -0.79 2.72
N LEU A 26 11.33 -0.57 1.79
CA LEU A 26 10.12 0.21 2.04
C LEU A 26 9.28 -0.41 3.16
N ARG A 27 9.11 -1.74 3.17
CA ARG A 27 8.36 -2.44 4.22
C ARG A 27 8.99 -2.29 5.60
N ASN A 28 10.31 -2.24 5.66
CA ASN A 28 11.12 -2.08 6.87
C ASN A 28 10.66 -2.98 8.04
N ARG A 29 10.83 -4.29 7.90
CA ARG A 29 10.40 -5.27 8.93
C ARG A 29 11.10 -5.13 10.28
N LEU A 30 12.32 -4.56 10.28
CA LEU A 30 13.11 -4.37 11.51
C LEU A 30 12.62 -3.17 12.33
N GLU A 31 12.13 -2.13 11.65
CA GLU A 31 11.57 -0.92 12.26
C GLU A 31 10.20 -0.62 11.60
N PRO A 32 9.14 -1.41 11.93
CA PRO A 32 7.85 -1.34 11.24
C PRO A 32 7.19 0.05 11.28
N GLU A 33 7.46 0.83 12.29
CA GLU A 33 6.96 2.21 12.44
C GLU A 33 7.55 3.17 11.41
N LYS A 34 8.71 2.83 10.83
CA LYS A 34 9.35 3.58 9.73
C LYS A 34 8.93 3.05 8.35
N GLY A 35 8.15 1.98 8.30
CA GLY A 35 7.72 1.37 7.05
C GLY A 35 6.90 2.32 6.18
N ILE A 36 7.03 2.15 4.85
CA ILE A 36 6.40 2.97 3.82
C ILE A 36 5.74 2.06 2.80
N PHE A 37 4.67 2.53 2.17
CA PHE A 37 4.15 1.96 0.94
C PHE A 37 3.86 3.06 -0.08
N ILE A 38 3.84 2.67 -1.37
CA ILE A 38 3.60 3.60 -2.49
C ILE A 38 2.24 3.31 -3.11
N ALA A 39 1.41 4.35 -3.19
CA ALA A 39 0.18 4.36 -3.98
C ALA A 39 0.38 5.10 -5.30
N GLU A 40 -0.24 4.61 -6.37
CA GLU A 40 -0.14 5.17 -7.71
C GLU A 40 -1.52 5.53 -8.24
N SER A 41 -1.69 6.70 -8.80
CA SER A 41 -2.87 7.35 -9.34
C SER A 41 -3.72 8.12 -8.32
N PRO A 42 -4.36 9.23 -8.75
CA PRO A 42 -5.22 10.03 -7.86
C PRO A 42 -6.30 9.22 -7.16
N LYS A 43 -6.96 8.29 -7.88
CA LYS A 43 -8.03 7.45 -7.32
C LYS A 43 -7.56 6.50 -6.22
N VAL A 44 -6.38 5.87 -6.39
CA VAL A 44 -5.82 4.95 -5.39
C VAL A 44 -5.32 5.73 -4.18
N ILE A 45 -4.70 6.89 -4.41
CA ILE A 45 -4.25 7.80 -3.35
C ILE A 45 -5.44 8.31 -2.53
N ALA A 46 -6.53 8.74 -3.18
CA ALA A 46 -7.75 9.17 -2.50
C ALA A 46 -8.30 8.07 -1.58
N ARG A 47 -8.33 6.80 -2.04
CA ARG A 47 -8.76 5.66 -1.21
C ARG A 47 -7.85 5.40 0.00
N ALA A 48 -6.54 5.61 -0.15
CA ALA A 48 -5.63 5.53 0.98
C ALA A 48 -5.90 6.65 2.01
N LEU A 49 -6.14 7.88 1.53
CA LEU A 49 -6.53 9.00 2.39
C LEU A 49 -7.88 8.77 3.07
N ASP A 50 -8.86 8.20 2.37
CA ASP A 50 -10.18 7.84 2.92
C ASP A 50 -10.06 6.79 4.03
N ALA A 51 -9.08 5.88 3.91
CA ALA A 51 -8.76 4.87 4.91
C ALA A 51 -7.91 5.41 6.07
N GLY A 52 -7.58 6.71 6.09
CA GLY A 52 -6.85 7.36 7.18
C GLY A 52 -5.33 7.18 7.15
N TYR A 53 -4.75 6.74 6.02
CA TYR A 53 -3.30 6.64 5.90
C TYR A 53 -2.64 8.02 5.80
N THR A 54 -1.49 8.18 6.46
CA THR A 54 -0.75 9.44 6.51
C THR A 54 0.17 9.56 5.29
N PRO A 55 -0.04 10.56 4.40
CA PRO A 55 0.88 10.84 3.31
C PRO A 55 2.20 11.41 3.85
N LEU A 56 3.31 10.97 3.28
CA LEU A 56 4.66 11.42 3.62
C LEU A 56 5.22 12.37 2.57
N SER A 57 4.99 12.06 1.30
CA SER A 57 5.38 12.89 0.17
C SER A 57 4.62 12.46 -1.08
N LEU A 58 4.62 13.34 -2.10
CA LEU A 58 4.07 13.05 -3.42
C LEU A 58 5.13 13.28 -4.50
N LEU A 59 5.00 12.56 -5.62
CA LEU A 59 5.83 12.72 -6.81
C LEU A 59 4.92 12.79 -8.03
N MET A 60 5.00 13.86 -8.85
CA MET A 60 4.13 14.04 -9.99
C MET A 60 4.69 15.02 -11.04
N GLU A 61 4.17 14.94 -12.27
CA GLU A 61 4.41 15.97 -13.26
C GLU A 61 3.75 17.30 -12.86
N ARG A 62 4.33 18.44 -13.20
CA ARG A 62 3.79 19.78 -12.90
C ARG A 62 2.33 19.96 -13.32
N LYS A 63 1.94 19.43 -14.49
CA LYS A 63 0.56 19.54 -14.99
C LYS A 63 -0.48 18.85 -14.10
N GLN A 64 -0.06 17.92 -13.25
CA GLN A 64 -0.97 17.23 -12.33
C GLN A 64 -1.40 18.10 -11.15
N ILE A 65 -0.59 19.10 -10.79
CA ILE A 65 -0.83 19.99 -9.64
C ILE A 65 -2.15 20.75 -9.78
N THR A 66 -2.41 21.28 -10.98
CA THR A 66 -3.67 21.99 -11.30
C THR A 66 -4.68 21.14 -12.04
N GLY A 67 -4.38 19.83 -12.22
CA GLY A 67 -5.18 18.86 -12.93
C GLY A 67 -5.78 17.80 -12.00
N PRO A 68 -5.74 16.52 -12.42
CA PRO A 68 -6.39 15.42 -11.69
C PRO A 68 -5.90 15.19 -10.24
N ALA A 69 -4.74 15.75 -9.86
CA ALA A 69 -4.20 15.63 -8.51
C ALA A 69 -4.62 16.78 -7.57
N ALA A 70 -5.25 17.84 -8.06
CA ALA A 70 -5.58 19.02 -7.26
C ALA A 70 -6.35 18.67 -5.99
N ASP A 71 -7.38 17.82 -6.09
CA ASP A 71 -8.21 17.43 -4.94
C ASP A 71 -7.43 16.66 -3.87
N ILE A 72 -6.53 15.75 -4.28
CA ILE A 72 -5.73 15.00 -3.31
C ILE A 72 -4.68 15.88 -2.63
N LEU A 73 -4.15 16.89 -3.31
CA LEU A 73 -3.19 17.82 -2.73
C LEU A 73 -3.75 18.59 -1.54
N THR A 74 -5.02 19.00 -1.60
CA THR A 74 -5.68 19.68 -0.48
C THR A 74 -5.80 18.82 0.77
N ARG A 75 -5.75 17.49 0.61
CA ARG A 75 -5.92 16.48 1.67
C ARG A 75 -4.57 15.99 2.24
N CYS A 76 -3.47 16.30 1.57
CA CYS A 76 -2.15 15.81 1.96
C CYS A 76 -1.41 16.73 2.97
N GLY A 77 -2.05 17.82 3.43
CA GLY A 77 -1.47 18.75 4.40
C GLY A 77 -0.15 19.35 3.92
N ASP A 78 0.88 19.30 4.77
CA ASP A 78 2.20 19.88 4.50
C ASP A 78 3.17 18.88 3.84
N ALA A 79 2.69 17.70 3.41
CA ALA A 79 3.52 16.71 2.74
C ALA A 79 4.17 17.32 1.47
N PRO A 80 5.50 17.20 1.28
CA PRO A 80 6.18 17.77 0.13
C PRO A 80 5.70 17.13 -1.17
N VAL A 81 5.52 17.96 -2.18
CA VAL A 81 5.10 17.59 -3.53
C VAL A 81 6.29 17.78 -4.46
N TYR A 82 7.04 16.73 -4.70
CA TYR A 82 8.17 16.73 -5.63
C TYR A 82 7.65 16.75 -7.06
N THR A 83 8.14 17.68 -7.87
CA THR A 83 7.67 17.86 -9.23
C THR A 83 8.82 18.09 -10.21
N ALA A 84 8.63 17.58 -11.42
CA ALA A 84 9.50 17.83 -12.57
C ALA A 84 8.70 17.60 -13.88
N ASP A 85 9.41 17.70 -15.01
CA ASP A 85 8.89 17.25 -16.29
C ASP A 85 8.83 15.72 -16.38
N ARG A 86 8.15 15.21 -17.43
CA ARG A 86 7.95 13.78 -17.65
C ARG A 86 9.24 12.99 -17.82
N GLU A 87 10.22 13.55 -18.54
CA GLU A 87 11.48 12.88 -18.85
C GLU A 87 12.33 12.71 -17.59
N THR A 88 12.43 13.78 -16.80
CA THR A 88 13.11 13.79 -15.51
C THR A 88 12.51 12.76 -14.56
N LEU A 89 11.16 12.69 -14.44
CA LEU A 89 10.49 11.71 -13.60
C LEU A 89 10.68 10.27 -14.09
N ALA A 90 10.67 10.04 -15.41
CA ALA A 90 10.93 8.72 -15.99
C ALA A 90 12.38 8.27 -15.73
N SER A 91 13.34 9.20 -15.83
CA SER A 91 14.74 8.94 -15.47
C SER A 91 14.91 8.58 -13.99
N LEU A 92 14.22 9.30 -13.09
CA LEU A 92 14.26 9.05 -11.67
C LEU A 92 13.69 7.66 -11.30
N THR A 93 12.50 7.35 -11.80
CA THR A 93 11.75 6.16 -11.37
C THR A 93 12.08 4.91 -12.19
N GLY A 94 12.76 5.05 -13.33
CA GLY A 94 13.05 3.98 -14.26
C GLY A 94 11.85 3.53 -15.12
N PHE A 95 10.73 4.25 -15.07
CA PHE A 95 9.53 4.00 -15.89
C PHE A 95 8.69 5.27 -16.05
N GLU A 96 7.87 5.32 -17.08
CA GLU A 96 6.93 6.42 -17.26
C GLU A 96 5.79 6.39 -16.25
N LEU A 97 5.52 7.53 -15.61
CA LEU A 97 4.38 7.72 -14.72
C LEU A 97 3.07 7.83 -15.52
N THR A 98 2.63 6.74 -16.12
CA THR A 98 1.43 6.70 -16.99
C THR A 98 0.15 7.17 -16.29
N ARG A 99 0.09 7.08 -14.95
CA ARG A 99 -1.02 7.53 -14.11
C ARG A 99 -0.74 8.84 -13.37
N GLY A 100 0.40 9.45 -13.67
CA GLY A 100 0.77 10.83 -13.36
C GLY A 100 1.17 11.15 -11.93
N VAL A 101 0.82 10.34 -10.93
CA VAL A 101 1.05 10.66 -9.52
C VAL A 101 1.43 9.43 -8.72
N LEU A 102 2.49 9.54 -7.92
CA LEU A 102 2.84 8.61 -6.84
C LEU A 102 2.69 9.33 -5.49
N CYS A 103 2.31 8.60 -4.46
CA CYS A 103 2.33 9.08 -3.08
C CYS A 103 2.94 8.02 -2.18
N ALA A 104 3.91 8.43 -1.38
CA ALA A 104 4.49 7.66 -0.30
C ALA A 104 3.62 7.85 0.95
N PHE A 105 3.20 6.75 1.57
CA PHE A 105 2.40 6.75 2.80
C PHE A 105 3.14 6.05 3.92
N ARG A 106 2.90 6.49 5.15
CA ARG A 106 3.29 5.74 6.34
C ARG A 106 2.60 4.38 6.34
N ARG A 107 3.36 3.30 6.50
CA ARG A 107 2.81 1.98 6.63
C ARG A 107 2.14 1.83 8.00
N PRO A 108 0.91 1.28 8.09
CA PRO A 108 0.31 1.01 9.38
C PRO A 108 1.06 -0.12 10.10
N LEU A 109 1.00 -0.12 11.40
CA LEU A 109 1.40 -1.29 12.19
C LEU A 109 0.53 -2.50 11.81
N PRO A 110 1.10 -3.71 11.82
CA PRO A 110 0.36 -4.93 11.54
C PRO A 110 -0.82 -5.10 12.53
N ARG A 111 -2.01 -5.39 12.00
CA ARG A 111 -3.16 -5.77 12.82
C ARG A 111 -3.06 -7.23 13.22
N SER A 112 -3.63 -7.57 14.38
CA SER A 112 -3.75 -8.97 14.79
C SER A 112 -4.89 -9.67 14.02
N VAL A 113 -4.79 -11.00 13.89
CA VAL A 113 -5.86 -11.83 13.32
C VAL A 113 -7.14 -11.68 14.14
N GLU A 114 -7.01 -11.58 15.47
CA GLU A 114 -8.13 -11.36 16.38
C GLU A 114 -8.86 -10.05 16.11
N GLU A 115 -8.13 -8.96 15.98
CA GLU A 115 -8.70 -7.65 15.68
C GLU A 115 -9.48 -7.65 14.36
N VAL A 116 -8.88 -8.22 13.31
CA VAL A 116 -9.42 -8.20 11.95
C VAL A 116 -10.64 -9.12 11.80
N CYS A 117 -10.67 -10.24 12.55
CA CYS A 117 -11.74 -11.23 12.45
C CYS A 117 -12.83 -11.09 13.51
N ARG A 118 -12.74 -10.18 14.47
CA ARG A 118 -13.64 -10.11 15.66
C ARG A 118 -15.13 -10.26 15.34
N ASN A 119 -15.62 -9.64 14.27
CA ASN A 119 -17.03 -9.70 13.85
C ASN A 119 -17.17 -10.26 12.43
N ALA A 120 -16.12 -10.90 11.90
CA ALA A 120 -16.11 -11.37 10.53
C ALA A 120 -16.94 -12.66 10.37
N ARG A 121 -17.82 -12.69 9.39
CA ARG A 121 -18.60 -13.87 8.96
C ARG A 121 -17.97 -14.57 7.76
N ARG A 122 -17.32 -13.79 6.89
CA ARG A 122 -16.69 -14.28 5.66
C ARG A 122 -15.26 -13.80 5.60
N VAL A 123 -14.34 -14.75 5.73
CA VAL A 123 -12.91 -14.50 5.74
C VAL A 123 -12.27 -15.26 4.59
N ALA A 124 -11.49 -14.58 3.75
CA ALA A 124 -10.67 -15.21 2.74
C ALA A 124 -9.26 -15.44 3.31
N VAL A 125 -8.74 -16.65 3.15
CA VAL A 125 -7.37 -16.99 3.55
C VAL A 125 -6.53 -17.20 2.29
N LEU A 126 -5.44 -16.44 2.15
CA LEU A 126 -4.50 -16.53 1.04
C LEU A 126 -3.29 -17.32 1.52
N GLU A 127 -3.07 -18.47 0.93
CA GLU A 127 -1.93 -19.33 1.23
C GLU A 127 -0.98 -19.39 0.04
N GLY A 128 0.28 -18.99 0.24
CA GLY A 128 1.32 -19.13 -0.78
C GLY A 128 1.12 -18.29 -2.05
N ILE A 129 0.31 -17.24 -2.01
CA ILE A 129 0.08 -16.36 -3.16
C ILE A 129 1.27 -15.40 -3.30
N VAL A 130 2.28 -15.78 -4.07
CA VAL A 130 3.52 -15.02 -4.22
C VAL A 130 3.44 -13.91 -5.27
N ASP A 131 2.58 -14.05 -6.28
CA ASP A 131 2.39 -13.03 -7.32
C ASP A 131 1.55 -11.86 -6.78
N SER A 132 2.16 -10.68 -6.80
CA SER A 132 1.53 -9.43 -6.37
C SER A 132 0.30 -9.04 -7.19
N THR A 133 0.23 -9.44 -8.46
CA THR A 133 -0.94 -9.23 -9.32
C THR A 133 -2.11 -10.05 -8.81
N ASN A 134 -1.87 -11.32 -8.46
CA ASN A 134 -2.91 -12.20 -7.92
C ASN A 134 -3.39 -11.71 -6.56
N VAL A 135 -2.49 -11.30 -5.66
CA VAL A 135 -2.88 -10.68 -4.38
C VAL A 135 -3.79 -9.47 -4.62
N GLY A 136 -3.39 -8.55 -5.50
CA GLY A 136 -4.20 -7.37 -5.82
C GLY A 136 -5.56 -7.71 -6.42
N ALA A 137 -5.64 -8.70 -7.32
CA ALA A 137 -6.88 -9.17 -7.92
C ALA A 137 -7.82 -9.81 -6.88
N ILE A 138 -7.27 -10.60 -5.95
CA ILE A 138 -8.04 -11.22 -4.87
C ILE A 138 -8.63 -10.15 -3.96
N PHE A 139 -7.89 -9.11 -3.58
CA PHE A 139 -8.44 -7.99 -2.79
C PHE A 139 -9.58 -7.26 -3.52
N ARG A 140 -9.50 -7.10 -4.85
CA ARG A 140 -10.63 -6.55 -5.64
C ARG A 140 -11.86 -7.44 -5.57
N SER A 141 -11.68 -8.75 -5.73
CA SER A 141 -12.76 -9.73 -5.63
C SER A 141 -13.33 -9.79 -4.22
N ALA A 142 -12.49 -9.77 -3.20
CA ALA A 142 -12.90 -9.75 -1.79
C ALA A 142 -13.79 -8.53 -1.49
N ALA A 143 -13.39 -7.34 -1.96
CA ALA A 143 -14.20 -6.12 -1.81
C ALA A 143 -15.53 -6.24 -2.56
N ALA A 144 -15.53 -6.73 -3.80
CA ALA A 144 -16.75 -6.88 -4.60
C ALA A 144 -17.73 -7.91 -4.01
N LEU A 145 -17.22 -8.95 -3.36
CA LEU A 145 -18.00 -9.99 -2.69
C LEU A 145 -18.33 -9.64 -1.24
N ASN A 146 -17.99 -8.44 -0.79
CA ASN A 146 -18.17 -7.98 0.60
C ASN A 146 -17.58 -8.98 1.62
N MET A 147 -16.35 -9.45 1.39
CA MET A 147 -15.63 -10.21 2.40
C MET A 147 -15.31 -9.30 3.59
N ASP A 148 -15.52 -9.82 4.81
CA ASP A 148 -15.33 -9.06 6.04
C ASP A 148 -13.84 -8.90 6.38
N ALA A 149 -13.02 -9.90 5.99
CA ALA A 149 -11.58 -9.89 6.24
C ALA A 149 -10.81 -10.73 5.21
N VAL A 150 -9.51 -10.44 5.09
CA VAL A 150 -8.54 -11.25 4.36
C VAL A 150 -7.38 -11.58 5.29
N LEU A 151 -7.00 -12.86 5.36
CA LEU A 151 -5.80 -13.31 6.04
C LEU A 151 -4.76 -13.74 5.01
N VAL A 152 -3.51 -13.36 5.23
CA VAL A 152 -2.40 -13.71 4.34
C VAL A 152 -1.34 -14.50 5.11
N THR A 153 -0.93 -15.65 4.57
CA THR A 153 0.16 -16.42 5.20
C THR A 153 1.52 -15.75 4.97
N PRO A 154 2.55 -16.05 5.78
CA PRO A 154 3.87 -15.44 5.65
C PRO A 154 4.55 -15.65 4.29
N SER A 155 4.16 -16.68 3.55
CA SER A 155 4.64 -17.00 2.20
C SER A 155 3.98 -16.15 1.10
N CYS A 156 2.91 -15.41 1.42
CA CYS A 156 2.27 -14.53 0.45
C CYS A 156 3.08 -13.27 0.17
N CYS A 157 2.90 -12.74 -1.05
CA CYS A 157 3.33 -11.37 -1.35
C CYS A 157 2.61 -10.38 -0.42
N ASP A 158 3.35 -9.34 -0.03
CA ASP A 158 2.83 -8.26 0.80
C ASP A 158 1.68 -7.51 0.09
N PRO A 159 0.48 -7.42 0.68
CA PRO A 159 -0.65 -6.69 0.11
C PRO A 159 -0.37 -5.20 -0.13
N LEU A 160 0.53 -4.58 0.64
CA LEU A 160 0.92 -3.19 0.46
C LEU A 160 2.13 -2.99 -0.47
N CYS A 161 2.60 -4.03 -1.16
CA CYS A 161 3.57 -3.82 -2.23
C CYS A 161 2.91 -2.99 -3.36
N ARG A 162 3.69 -2.11 -3.99
CA ARG A 162 3.19 -1.16 -4.99
C ARG A 162 2.30 -1.79 -6.06
N ARG A 163 2.70 -2.97 -6.58
CA ARG A 163 1.95 -3.65 -7.64
C ARG A 163 0.60 -4.18 -7.14
N ALA A 164 0.53 -4.78 -5.96
CA ALA A 164 -0.73 -5.23 -5.38
C ALA A 164 -1.68 -4.07 -5.08
N VAL A 165 -1.18 -2.97 -4.50
CA VAL A 165 -1.94 -1.72 -4.29
C VAL A 165 -2.52 -1.21 -5.60
N ARG A 166 -1.72 -1.17 -6.67
CA ARG A 166 -2.14 -0.71 -7.99
C ARG A 166 -3.21 -1.64 -8.61
N VAL A 167 -2.98 -2.95 -8.60
CA VAL A 167 -3.89 -3.94 -9.20
C VAL A 167 -5.21 -4.02 -8.43
N SER A 168 -5.16 -3.93 -7.11
CA SER A 168 -6.37 -3.87 -6.28
C SER A 168 -7.19 -2.59 -6.50
N MET A 169 -6.65 -1.62 -7.24
CA MET A 169 -7.26 -0.28 -7.35
C MET A 169 -7.51 0.38 -5.98
N GLY A 170 -6.71 0.02 -4.97
CA GLY A 170 -6.82 0.52 -3.60
C GLY A 170 -7.88 -0.18 -2.74
N THR A 171 -8.50 -1.28 -3.20
CA THR A 171 -9.43 -2.05 -2.34
C THR A 171 -8.71 -2.74 -1.18
N VAL A 172 -7.40 -2.92 -1.27
CA VAL A 172 -6.54 -3.38 -0.15
C VAL A 172 -6.65 -2.47 1.09
N PHE A 173 -7.06 -1.22 0.93
CA PHE A 173 -7.30 -0.28 2.02
C PHE A 173 -8.71 -0.37 2.60
N GLN A 174 -9.64 -0.99 1.87
CA GLN A 174 -11.05 -1.07 2.22
C GLN A 174 -11.41 -2.38 2.94
N VAL A 175 -10.76 -3.49 2.56
CA VAL A 175 -10.98 -4.79 3.20
C VAL A 175 -9.96 -4.96 4.32
N PRO A 176 -10.38 -5.13 5.59
CA PRO A 176 -9.48 -5.40 6.69
C PRO A 176 -8.65 -6.66 6.42
N TRP A 177 -7.37 -6.64 6.76
CA TRP A 177 -6.51 -7.80 6.58
C TRP A 177 -5.42 -7.89 7.65
N ALA A 178 -4.95 -9.11 7.91
CA ALA A 178 -3.84 -9.41 8.80
C ALA A 178 -2.96 -10.54 8.23
N GLN A 179 -1.70 -10.59 8.67
CA GLN A 179 -0.87 -11.75 8.44
C GLN A 179 -1.17 -12.80 9.51
N ILE A 180 -1.45 -14.04 9.10
CA ILE A 180 -1.64 -15.17 10.01
C ILE A 180 -0.36 -16.01 10.04
N GLY A 181 0.19 -16.18 11.24
CA GLY A 181 1.50 -16.80 11.44
C GLY A 181 2.66 -15.81 11.31
N THR A 182 3.82 -16.16 11.82
CA THR A 182 5.04 -15.36 11.84
C THR A 182 6.04 -15.81 10.79
N CYS A 183 6.09 -17.10 10.49
CA CYS A 183 6.93 -17.70 9.45
C CYS A 183 6.14 -18.76 8.66
N PRO A 184 6.64 -19.19 7.48
CA PRO A 184 5.96 -20.20 6.67
C PRO A 184 5.70 -21.54 7.39
N ALA A 185 6.54 -21.89 8.36
CA ALA A 185 6.39 -23.12 9.14
C ALA A 185 5.22 -23.07 10.17
N ASP A 186 4.76 -21.87 10.52
CA ASP A 186 3.62 -21.71 11.43
C ASP A 186 2.27 -22.08 10.76
N TRP A 187 2.24 -22.13 9.45
CA TRP A 187 1.09 -22.53 8.68
C TRP A 187 1.32 -23.93 8.08
N PRO A 188 0.38 -24.88 8.13
CA PRO A 188 -1.03 -24.70 8.56
C PRO A 188 -1.30 -24.93 10.06
N GLU A 189 -0.39 -25.53 10.84
CA GLU A 189 -0.69 -26.00 12.18
C GLU A 189 -1.24 -24.91 13.12
N ASN A 190 -0.41 -23.92 13.45
CA ASN A 190 -0.81 -22.84 14.35
C ASN A 190 -1.86 -21.90 13.74
N GLY A 191 -1.81 -21.66 12.44
CA GLY A 191 -2.76 -20.79 11.75
C GLY A 191 -4.17 -21.38 11.71
N ILE A 192 -4.31 -22.68 11.44
CA ILE A 192 -5.61 -23.37 11.46
C ILE A 192 -6.18 -23.43 12.87
N ALA A 193 -5.35 -23.76 13.87
CA ALA A 193 -5.76 -23.75 15.28
C ALA A 193 -6.31 -22.37 15.69
N GLN A 194 -5.62 -21.30 15.30
CA GLN A 194 -6.04 -19.92 15.55
C GLN A 194 -7.42 -19.57 14.95
N LEU A 195 -7.78 -20.19 13.81
CA LEU A 195 -9.08 -20.01 13.16
C LEU A 195 -10.18 -20.88 13.80
N GLN A 196 -9.82 -22.06 14.34
CA GLN A 196 -10.77 -22.98 14.96
C GLN A 196 -11.21 -22.51 16.34
N ASP A 197 -10.32 -21.95 17.15
CA ASP A 197 -10.64 -21.41 18.49
C ASP A 197 -11.72 -20.33 18.47
N ARG A 198 -11.92 -19.68 17.31
CA ARG A 198 -12.94 -18.63 17.14
C ARG A 198 -14.35 -19.15 16.89
N LYS A 199 -14.52 -20.43 16.60
CA LYS A 199 -15.85 -21.06 16.46
C LYS A 199 -16.46 -21.42 17.80
N SER A 200 -15.72 -21.31 18.89
CA SER A 200 -16.14 -21.72 20.25
C SER A 200 -16.61 -20.55 21.10
N THR A 201 -16.70 -19.34 20.55
CA THR A 201 -17.27 -18.13 21.19
C THR A 201 -18.39 -17.57 20.32
#